data_291b701f8c13a64c8d00128d5b72e101
#
_entry.id   291b701f8c13a64c8d00128d5b72e101
#
_cell.length_a   1.000
_cell.length_b   1.000
_cell.length_c   1.000
_cell.angle_alpha   90.00
_cell.angle_beta   90.00
_cell.angle_gamma   90.00
#
_symmetry.space_group_name_H-M   'P 1'
#
loop_
_entity.id
_entity.type
_entity.pdbx_description
1 polymer ?
#
loop_
_entity_poly.entity_id
_entity_poly.type
_entity_poly.pdbx_seq_one_letter_code
_entity_poly.pdbx_strand_id
1 'polypeptide(L)'
;MDPEELIDNFELLGSWEERYQYLIELGKELPPLSEEECNEANRVRGCMSQVWLVADDDPEKLIFRGDSDAHIVRGLIALLRMLMSGRSPSEVQAMDIGDIFSRLGLENQITANRRNGFYAMVERIRALAAERAAG
;
A
#
# COMPACT_ATOMS: atom_id res chain seq x y z
N MET A 1 -5.54 -9.19 6.89
CA MET A 1 -4.52 -10.26 6.96
C MET A 1 -3.39 -9.80 7.87
N ASP A 2 -2.90 -10.70 8.69
CA ASP A 2 -1.76 -10.48 9.56
C ASP A 2 -0.47 -10.39 8.72
N PRO A 3 0.47 -9.49 9.05
CA PRO A 3 1.75 -9.41 8.33
C PRO A 3 2.51 -10.74 8.28
N GLU A 4 2.49 -11.53 9.35
CA GLU A 4 3.18 -12.83 9.37
C GLU A 4 2.55 -13.82 8.38
N GLU A 5 1.23 -13.84 8.27
CA GLU A 5 0.54 -14.69 7.28
C GLU A 5 0.91 -14.29 5.86
N LEU A 6 1.00 -12.99 5.60
CA LEU A 6 1.36 -12.49 4.28
C LEU A 6 2.80 -12.87 3.93
N ILE A 7 3.72 -12.74 4.88
CA ILE A 7 5.12 -13.14 4.71
C ILE A 7 5.20 -14.65 4.41
N ASP A 8 4.46 -15.46 5.16
CA ASP A 8 4.42 -16.90 4.95
C ASP A 8 3.90 -17.25 3.56
N ASN A 9 2.85 -16.55 3.10
CA ASN A 9 2.31 -16.75 1.76
C ASN A 9 3.34 -16.42 0.67
N PHE A 10 4.10 -15.35 0.85
CA PHE A 10 5.15 -14.98 -0.10
C PHE A 10 6.30 -15.98 -0.10
N GLU A 11 6.64 -16.56 1.04
CA GLU A 11 7.68 -17.59 1.13
C GLU A 11 7.31 -18.87 0.36
N LEU A 12 6.01 -19.17 0.25
CA LEU A 12 5.54 -20.30 -0.53
C LEU A 12 5.70 -20.08 -2.04
N LEU A 13 5.86 -18.83 -2.47
CA LEU A 13 6.09 -18.50 -3.87
C LEU A 13 7.59 -18.63 -4.15
N GLY A 14 7.97 -19.55 -5.01
CA GLY A 14 9.36 -19.96 -5.18
C GLY A 14 10.23 -19.02 -6.01
N SER A 15 9.64 -18.10 -6.76
CA SER A 15 10.39 -17.22 -7.66
C SER A 15 9.86 -15.80 -7.61
N TRP A 16 10.66 -14.86 -8.10
CA TRP A 16 10.24 -13.46 -8.24
C TRP A 16 9.05 -13.34 -9.21
N GLU A 17 9.05 -14.09 -10.29
CA GLU A 17 7.95 -14.08 -11.26
C GLU A 17 6.63 -14.47 -10.63
N GLU A 18 6.63 -15.47 -9.75
CA GLU A 18 5.43 -15.88 -9.03
C GLU A 18 4.94 -14.80 -8.06
N ARG A 19 5.86 -14.15 -7.35
CA ARG A 19 5.55 -13.04 -6.43
C ARG A 19 5.01 -11.84 -7.20
N TYR A 20 5.62 -11.53 -8.33
CA TYR A 20 5.18 -10.43 -9.21
C TYR A 20 3.77 -10.68 -9.70
N GLN A 21 3.50 -11.91 -10.18
CA GLN A 21 2.17 -12.28 -10.65
C GLN A 21 1.13 -12.22 -9.52
N TYR A 22 1.50 -12.64 -8.33
CA TYR A 22 0.64 -12.56 -7.15
C TYR A 22 0.27 -11.10 -6.84
N LEU A 23 1.23 -10.19 -6.90
CA LEU A 23 0.97 -8.75 -6.70
C LEU A 23 0.02 -8.21 -7.77
N ILE A 24 0.21 -8.57 -9.03
CA ILE A 24 -0.69 -8.16 -10.12
C ILE A 24 -2.12 -8.65 -9.85
N GLU A 25 -2.27 -9.88 -9.42
CA GLU A 25 -3.59 -10.43 -9.08
C GLU A 25 -4.24 -9.71 -7.89
N LEU A 26 -3.48 -9.40 -6.86
CA LEU A 26 -3.97 -8.60 -5.73
C LEU A 26 -4.47 -7.23 -6.20
N GLY A 27 -3.74 -6.61 -7.11
CA GLY A 27 -4.10 -5.29 -7.65
C GLY A 27 -5.42 -5.31 -8.42
N LYS A 28 -5.76 -6.42 -9.06
CA LYS A 28 -7.03 -6.56 -9.79
C LYS A 28 -8.23 -6.56 -8.85
N GLU A 29 -8.04 -6.90 -7.60
CA GLU A 29 -9.11 -6.96 -6.61
C GLU A 29 -9.35 -5.63 -5.89
N LEU A 30 -8.55 -4.60 -6.17
CA LEU A 30 -8.75 -3.28 -5.55
C LEU A 30 -10.11 -2.71 -5.93
N PRO A 31 -10.88 -2.19 -4.96
CA PRO A 31 -12.08 -1.43 -5.27
C PRO A 31 -11.70 -0.21 -6.13
N PRO A 32 -12.38 0.04 -7.24
CA PRO A 32 -12.03 1.18 -8.08
C PRO A 32 -12.35 2.51 -7.41
N LEU A 33 -11.54 3.53 -7.69
CA LEU A 33 -11.86 4.90 -7.33
C LEU A 33 -12.70 5.53 -8.43
N SER A 34 -13.56 6.47 -8.07
CA SER A 34 -14.30 7.26 -9.04
C SER A 34 -13.34 8.25 -9.73
N GLU A 35 -13.74 8.78 -10.88
CA GLU A 35 -12.97 9.82 -11.56
C GLU A 35 -12.76 11.04 -10.68
N GLU A 36 -13.77 11.38 -9.88
CA GLU A 36 -13.73 12.53 -8.97
C GLU A 36 -12.71 12.31 -7.85
N GLU A 37 -12.53 11.08 -7.40
CA GLU A 37 -11.55 10.72 -6.36
C GLU A 37 -10.12 10.73 -6.90
N CYS A 38 -9.94 10.57 -8.21
CA CYS A 38 -8.62 10.63 -8.86
C CYS A 38 -8.23 12.09 -9.15
N ASN A 39 -8.03 12.86 -8.09
CA ASN A 39 -7.75 14.29 -8.17
C ASN A 39 -6.40 14.64 -7.53
N GLU A 40 -5.96 15.89 -7.69
CA GLU A 40 -4.66 16.34 -7.17
C GLU A 40 -4.58 16.27 -5.64
N ALA A 41 -5.68 16.50 -4.93
CA ALA A 41 -5.68 16.44 -3.47
C ALA A 41 -5.38 15.02 -2.96
N ASN A 42 -5.81 14.01 -3.70
CA ASN A 42 -5.63 12.60 -3.34
C ASN A 42 -4.39 11.99 -3.98
N ARG A 43 -3.72 12.71 -4.84
CA ARG A 43 -2.53 12.21 -5.54
C ARG A 43 -1.34 12.10 -4.61
N VAL A 44 -0.65 10.95 -4.67
CA VAL A 44 0.58 10.73 -3.92
C VAL A 44 1.76 11.29 -4.70
N ARG A 45 2.49 12.22 -4.09
CA ARG A 45 3.69 12.81 -4.68
C ARG A 45 4.88 11.87 -4.48
N GLY A 46 5.87 11.98 -5.37
CA GLY A 46 7.07 11.16 -5.28
C GLY A 46 6.98 9.83 -6.00
N CYS A 47 5.89 9.59 -6.73
CA CYS A 47 5.70 8.40 -7.56
C CYS A 47 5.81 8.78 -9.03
N MET A 48 6.49 7.96 -9.84
CA MET A 48 6.53 8.16 -11.29
C MET A 48 5.21 7.81 -11.95
N SER A 49 4.55 6.75 -11.47
CA SER A 49 3.19 6.42 -11.89
C SER A 49 2.19 7.33 -11.20
N GLN A 50 1.01 7.49 -11.79
CA GLN A 50 -0.08 8.20 -11.11
C GLN A 50 -0.63 7.30 -10.01
N VAL A 51 -0.70 7.81 -8.80
CA VAL A 51 -1.18 7.08 -7.62
C VAL A 51 -2.10 8.02 -6.84
N TRP A 52 -3.27 7.50 -6.44
CA TRP A 52 -4.21 8.23 -5.60
C TRP A 52 -4.55 7.37 -4.38
N LEU A 53 -4.62 8.00 -3.20
CA LEU A 53 -5.05 7.36 -1.96
C LEU A 53 -6.15 8.20 -1.32
N VAL A 54 -7.22 7.54 -0.90
CA VAL A 54 -8.39 8.18 -0.29
C VAL A 54 -8.66 7.49 1.05
N ALA A 55 -8.72 8.27 2.13
CA ALA A 55 -9.11 7.75 3.44
C ALA A 55 -10.61 7.88 3.62
N ASP A 56 -11.23 6.84 4.17
CA ASP A 56 -12.65 6.85 4.51
C ASP A 56 -12.89 7.51 5.87
N ASP A 57 -14.12 7.93 6.13
CA ASP A 57 -14.50 8.62 7.35
C ASP A 57 -14.80 7.65 8.49
N ASP A 58 -13.76 7.10 9.10
CA ASP A 58 -13.91 6.28 10.31
C ASP A 58 -13.10 6.96 11.42
N PRO A 59 -13.69 7.30 12.57
CA PRO A 59 -12.98 8.02 13.63
C PRO A 59 -11.98 7.18 14.41
N GLU A 60 -12.10 5.86 14.38
CA GLU A 60 -11.28 4.97 15.20
C GLU A 60 -10.19 4.25 14.41
N LYS A 61 -10.43 4.01 13.13
CA LYS A 61 -9.56 3.21 12.28
C LYS A 61 -9.20 3.95 11.01
N LEU A 62 -8.00 3.73 10.55
CA LEU A 62 -7.62 4.19 9.21
C LEU A 62 -8.08 3.17 8.19
N ILE A 63 -9.08 3.53 7.41
CA ILE A 63 -9.55 2.72 6.28
C ILE A 63 -9.29 3.55 5.03
N PHE A 64 -8.55 2.98 4.07
CA PHE A 64 -8.22 3.72 2.86
C PHE A 64 -8.38 2.85 1.63
N ARG A 65 -8.57 3.52 0.50
CA ARG A 65 -8.63 2.92 -0.83
C ARG A 65 -7.61 3.62 -1.71
N GLY A 66 -7.22 2.98 -2.78
CA GLY A 66 -6.26 3.57 -3.70
C GLY A 66 -6.34 2.98 -5.09
N ASP A 67 -5.73 3.67 -6.03
CA ASP A 67 -5.64 3.22 -7.42
C ASP A 67 -4.40 3.81 -8.08
N SER A 68 -4.03 3.25 -9.22
CA SER A 68 -2.90 3.71 -10.02
C SER A 68 -3.11 3.33 -11.48
N ASP A 69 -2.41 4.01 -12.36
CA ASP A 69 -2.38 3.67 -13.79
C ASP A 69 -1.43 2.51 -14.11
N ALA A 70 -0.64 2.05 -13.15
CA ALA A 70 0.31 0.94 -13.33
C ALA A 70 -0.14 -0.30 -12.55
N HIS A 71 -0.18 -1.46 -13.22
CA HIS A 71 -0.67 -2.71 -12.63
C HIS A 71 0.13 -3.16 -11.40
N ILE A 72 1.47 -3.08 -11.46
CA ILE A 72 2.31 -3.48 -10.34
C ILE A 72 2.12 -2.53 -9.14
N VAL A 73 1.91 -1.25 -9.39
CA VAL A 73 1.66 -0.26 -8.33
C VAL A 73 0.31 -0.53 -7.68
N ARG A 74 -0.70 -0.92 -8.45
CA ARG A 74 -1.99 -1.35 -7.88
C ARG A 74 -1.80 -2.55 -6.95
N GLY A 75 -0.93 -3.49 -7.32
CA GLY A 75 -0.56 -4.61 -6.46
C GLY A 75 0.08 -4.17 -5.16
N LEU A 76 0.97 -3.20 -5.21
CA LEU A 76 1.61 -2.64 -4.02
C LEU A 76 0.60 -1.90 -3.14
N ILE A 77 -0.37 -1.19 -3.72
CA ILE A 77 -1.46 -0.56 -2.98
C ILE A 77 -2.30 -1.63 -2.26
N ALA A 78 -2.63 -2.71 -2.96
CA ALA A 78 -3.39 -3.82 -2.37
C ALA A 78 -2.64 -4.42 -1.18
N LEU A 79 -1.33 -4.59 -1.31
CA LEU A 79 -0.47 -5.07 -0.24
C LEU A 79 -0.53 -4.15 0.98
N LEU A 80 -0.42 -2.84 0.77
CA LEU A 80 -0.49 -1.86 1.85
C LEU A 80 -1.87 -1.84 2.52
N ARG A 81 -2.94 -2.02 1.75
CA ARG A 81 -4.28 -2.13 2.33
C ARG A 81 -4.39 -3.35 3.25
N MET A 82 -3.84 -4.48 2.83
CA MET A 82 -3.85 -5.70 3.65
C MET A 82 -3.09 -5.51 4.95
N LEU A 83 -1.99 -4.76 4.92
CA LEU A 83 -1.13 -4.56 6.08
C LEU A 83 -1.61 -3.44 7.00
N MET A 84 -2.11 -2.35 6.46
CA MET A 84 -2.30 -1.10 7.21
C MET A 84 -3.76 -0.65 7.35
N SER A 85 -4.64 -1.01 6.41
CA SER A 85 -6.04 -0.58 6.47
C SER A 85 -6.81 -1.32 7.57
N GLY A 86 -7.70 -0.61 8.26
CA GLY A 86 -8.49 -1.19 9.34
C GLY A 86 -7.80 -1.17 10.70
N ARG A 87 -6.63 -0.55 10.81
CA ARG A 87 -5.89 -0.42 12.06
C ARG A 87 -6.11 0.97 12.67
N SER A 88 -5.87 1.08 13.97
CA SER A 88 -5.91 2.39 14.61
C SER A 88 -4.76 3.26 14.10
N PRO A 89 -4.89 4.60 14.18
CA PRO A 89 -3.78 5.49 13.76
C PRO A 89 -2.46 5.19 14.48
N SER A 90 -2.50 4.86 15.77
CA SER A 90 -1.29 4.55 16.51
C SER A 90 -0.65 3.24 16.05
N GLU A 91 -1.44 2.23 15.72
CA GLU A 91 -0.92 0.99 15.17
C GLU A 91 -0.25 1.21 13.81
N VAL A 92 -0.86 2.05 12.96
CA VAL A 92 -0.28 2.39 11.65
C VAL A 92 1.10 3.04 11.82
N GLN A 93 1.22 3.98 12.77
CA GLN A 93 2.49 4.67 13.02
C GLN A 93 3.56 3.73 13.58
N ALA A 94 3.16 2.71 14.33
CA ALA A 94 4.08 1.78 14.98
C ALA A 94 4.58 0.67 14.06
N MET A 95 3.97 0.46 12.90
CA MET A 95 4.37 -0.61 11.98
C MET A 95 5.71 -0.32 11.31
N ASP A 96 6.60 -1.30 11.33
CA ASP A 96 7.86 -1.23 10.59
C ASP A 96 7.66 -1.81 9.18
N ILE A 97 7.18 -0.98 8.28
CA ILE A 97 6.88 -1.38 6.90
C ILE A 97 8.16 -1.74 6.14
N GLY A 98 9.28 -1.08 6.44
CA GLY A 98 10.55 -1.41 5.82
C GLY A 98 10.99 -2.84 6.11
N ASP A 99 10.85 -3.28 7.35
CA ASP A 99 11.15 -4.64 7.76
C ASP A 99 10.22 -5.65 7.07
N ILE A 100 8.92 -5.38 7.07
CA ILE A 100 7.94 -6.25 6.42
C ILE A 100 8.25 -6.38 4.92
N PHE A 101 8.50 -5.27 4.26
CA PHE A 101 8.81 -5.23 2.83
C PHE A 101 10.06 -6.04 2.50
N SER A 102 11.09 -5.92 3.33
CA SER A 102 12.33 -6.69 3.21
C SER A 102 12.07 -8.19 3.38
N ARG A 103 11.29 -8.56 4.40
CA ARG A 103 10.95 -9.96 4.67
C ARG A 103 10.09 -10.59 3.58
N LEU A 104 9.31 -9.79 2.85
CA LEU A 104 8.56 -10.25 1.69
C LEU A 104 9.46 -10.51 0.48
N GLY A 105 10.73 -10.12 0.55
CA GLY A 105 11.69 -10.31 -0.52
C GLY A 105 11.50 -9.36 -1.68
N LEU A 106 10.83 -8.24 -1.46
CA LEU A 106 10.50 -7.28 -2.52
C LEU A 106 11.52 -6.16 -2.67
N GLU A 107 12.26 -5.84 -1.60
CA GLU A 107 13.12 -4.66 -1.54
C GLU A 107 14.15 -4.61 -2.67
N ASN A 108 14.78 -5.75 -2.98
CA ASN A 108 15.82 -5.83 -4.01
C ASN A 108 15.31 -6.29 -5.37
N GLN A 109 14.00 -6.52 -5.51
CA GLN A 109 13.43 -7.07 -6.72
C GLN A 109 12.69 -6.04 -7.56
N ILE A 110 12.40 -4.88 -7.00
CA ILE A 110 11.75 -3.78 -7.74
C ILE A 110 12.77 -2.68 -7.99
N THR A 111 12.51 -1.85 -9.00
CA THR A 111 13.41 -0.74 -9.34
C THR A 111 13.48 0.28 -8.22
N ALA A 112 14.53 1.09 -8.19
CA ALA A 112 14.66 2.17 -7.21
C ALA A 112 13.48 3.15 -7.27
N ASN A 113 13.01 3.47 -8.47
CA ASN A 113 11.86 4.37 -8.64
C ASN A 113 10.58 3.78 -8.03
N ARG A 114 10.35 2.48 -8.22
CA ARG A 114 9.18 1.81 -7.63
C ARG A 114 9.29 1.71 -6.11
N ARG A 115 10.48 1.44 -5.60
CA ARG A 115 10.75 1.39 -4.17
C ARG A 115 10.51 2.76 -3.53
N ASN A 116 11.00 3.83 -4.17
CA ASN A 116 10.77 5.19 -3.69
C ASN A 116 9.28 5.54 -3.69
N GLY A 117 8.56 5.16 -4.74
CA GLY A 117 7.12 5.34 -4.83
C GLY A 117 6.37 4.57 -3.75
N PHE A 118 6.80 3.34 -3.46
CA PHE A 118 6.23 2.54 -2.37
C PHE A 118 6.34 3.27 -1.03
N TYR A 119 7.53 3.78 -0.69
CA TYR A 119 7.72 4.50 0.56
C TYR A 119 7.00 5.85 0.58
N ALA A 120 6.84 6.50 -0.57
CA ALA A 120 6.02 7.71 -0.67
C ALA A 120 4.56 7.40 -0.31
N MET A 121 4.03 6.25 -0.75
CA MET A 121 2.69 5.81 -0.38
C MET A 121 2.60 5.53 1.13
N VAL A 122 3.60 4.87 1.71
CA VAL A 122 3.65 4.61 3.16
C VAL A 122 3.60 5.92 3.95
N GLU A 123 4.39 6.91 3.55
CA GLU A 123 4.39 8.23 4.22
C GLU A 123 3.05 8.93 4.08
N ARG A 124 2.40 8.84 2.92
CA ARG A 124 1.06 9.39 2.72
C ARG A 124 0.03 8.72 3.63
N ILE A 125 0.10 7.40 3.77
CA ILE A 125 -0.79 6.64 4.64
C ILE A 125 -0.58 7.06 6.09
N ARG A 126 0.66 7.23 6.52
CA ARG A 126 0.99 7.71 7.86
C ARG A 126 0.47 9.12 8.11
N ALA A 127 0.55 9.98 7.12
CA ALA A 127 0.01 11.34 7.21
C ALA A 127 -1.51 11.32 7.37
N LEU A 128 -2.20 10.45 6.62
CA LEU A 128 -3.65 10.26 6.77
C LEU A 128 -4.01 9.74 8.16
N ALA A 129 -3.20 8.83 8.70
CA ALA A 129 -3.38 8.31 10.06
C ALA A 129 -3.18 9.41 11.11
N ALA A 130 -2.20 10.27 10.92
CA ALA A 130 -1.94 11.40 11.83
C ALA A 130 -3.11 12.39 11.84
N GLU A 131 -3.72 12.64 10.67
CA GLU A 131 -4.92 13.48 10.58
C GLU A 131 -6.09 12.88 11.38
N ARG A 132 -6.26 11.55 11.34
CA ARG A 132 -7.29 10.86 12.11
C ARG A 132 -7.04 11.01 13.62
N ALA A 133 -5.79 10.84 14.05
CA ALA A 133 -5.43 10.96 15.46
C ALA A 133 -5.62 12.38 15.99
N ALA A 134 -5.41 13.40 15.15
CA ALA A 134 -5.57 14.81 15.53
C ALA A 134 -7.04 15.26 15.51
N GLY A 135 -7.86 14.58 14.74
CA GLY A 135 -9.26 14.89 14.57
C GLY A 135 -10.15 14.21 15.57
#